data_01bf82367eaad0c1f2e044d93b6ed551
#
_entry.id   01bf82367eaad0c1f2e044d93b6ed551
#
_cell.length_a   1.000
_cell.length_b   1.000
_cell.length_c   1.000
_cell.angle_alpha   90.00
_cell.angle_beta   90.00
_cell.angle_gamma   90.00
#
_symmetry.space_group_name_H-M   'P 1'
#
loop_
_entity.id
_entity.type
_entity.pdbx_description
1 polymer ?
#
loop_
_entity_poly.entity_id
_entity_poly.type
_entity_poly.pdbx_seq_one_letter_code
_entity_poly.pdbx_strand_id
1 'polypeptide(L)'
;HTCSSCAQIKRGFVSSSSSSTDFGLVARSSVTRRNLVHSEHSSCSCARTKRCFVNPRSGFTLVELLVAIAIFAVLSALGWKVFDYLIKVKERNTEHEINLGQLQEAYQQVLRDTVQAVPLTANIKSEIQPALILQNGRFSFSKTGVTDPLQQGISPDERVEYQYRADEKKLYRLKYRHLNSTGREQPESSVLLSEVDQFEVIVLNPNEATSWPDAQADLMNVTQKQRLPKGIKIKLTVKDVAYEWIFSLLNTDYLQSKNNN
;
A
#
# COMPACT_ATOMS: atom_id res chain seq x y z
N HIS A 1 -19.28 2.07 61.96
CA HIS A 1 -18.36 3.22 62.11
C HIS A 1 -17.57 3.32 60.78
N THR A 2 -18.08 4.03 59.82
CA THR A 2 -17.92 5.46 59.48
C THR A 2 -16.47 5.95 59.46
N CYS A 3 -15.97 6.25 58.31
CA CYS A 3 -15.41 7.48 57.77
C CYS A 3 -14.70 7.17 56.49
N SER A 4 -15.13 7.54 55.31
CA SER A 4 -15.34 8.90 54.77
C SER A 4 -14.04 9.71 54.62
N SER A 5 -13.70 9.99 53.43
CA SER A 5 -13.22 11.24 52.79
C SER A 5 -12.22 10.96 51.71
N CYS A 6 -12.59 11.21 50.45
CA CYS A 6 -12.58 12.46 49.70
C CYS A 6 -11.16 12.95 49.33
N ALA A 7 -10.85 13.04 48.09
CA ALA A 7 -10.78 14.18 47.19
C ALA A 7 -9.91 13.79 45.98
N GLN A 8 -10.41 13.78 44.77
CA GLN A 8 -10.57 14.82 43.76
C GLN A 8 -9.28 15.39 43.17
N ILE A 9 -9.21 15.20 41.84
CA ILE A 9 -8.93 16.16 40.77
C ILE A 9 -7.46 16.58 40.53
N LYS A 10 -6.91 16.29 39.35
CA LYS A 10 -6.76 17.29 38.29
C LYS A 10 -6.29 16.69 36.94
N ARG A 11 -7.01 17.09 35.93
CA ARG A 11 -6.66 16.98 34.52
C ARG A 11 -5.43 17.85 34.20
N GLY A 12 -4.56 17.37 33.36
CA GLY A 12 -3.53 18.17 32.72
C GLY A 12 -3.30 17.67 31.29
N PHE A 13 -3.95 18.34 30.40
CA PHE A 13 -3.79 18.26 28.94
C PHE A 13 -2.56 19.10 28.55
N VAL A 14 -1.54 18.52 27.91
CA VAL A 14 -0.61 19.29 27.07
C VAL A 14 -0.16 18.42 25.92
N SER A 15 -0.47 18.90 24.74
CA SER A 15 0.03 18.52 23.43
C SER A 15 1.46 19.04 23.22
N SER A 16 2.24 18.32 22.44
CA SER A 16 3.13 18.80 21.37
C SER A 16 4.15 17.72 21.04
N SER A 17 4.08 17.19 19.85
CA SER A 17 4.82 17.53 18.63
C SER A 17 6.32 17.17 18.67
N SER A 18 6.64 16.43 17.61
CA SER A 18 7.87 16.43 16.80
C SER A 18 9.04 15.52 17.17
N SER A 19 9.26 14.66 16.24
CA SER A 19 10.45 14.46 15.37
C SER A 19 11.59 13.60 15.86
N SER A 20 11.86 12.69 14.95
CA SER A 20 13.15 12.27 14.39
C SER A 20 14.10 11.38 15.16
N THR A 21 14.37 10.27 14.48
CA THR A 21 15.69 9.67 14.21
C THR A 21 16.59 9.37 15.41
N ASP A 22 17.01 8.18 15.61
CA ASP A 22 18.19 7.55 15.05
C ASP A 22 18.58 6.27 15.82
N PHE A 23 19.03 5.31 15.08
CA PHE A 23 20.10 4.34 15.26
C PHE A 23 20.75 4.18 16.65
N GLY A 24 20.93 2.91 17.01
CA GLY A 24 22.08 2.59 17.84
C GLY A 24 21.93 1.38 18.74
N LEU A 25 22.36 0.30 18.23
CA LEU A 25 22.98 -0.91 18.76
C LEU A 25 23.63 -0.76 20.15
N VAL A 26 23.72 -1.93 20.82
CA VAL A 26 24.74 -2.38 21.77
C VAL A 26 24.29 -2.56 23.22
N ALA A 27 24.25 -3.83 23.53
CA ALA A 27 24.48 -4.54 24.76
C ALA A 27 25.27 -3.83 25.87
N ARG A 28 24.91 -4.07 27.10
CA ARG A 28 25.73 -4.75 28.13
C ARG A 28 25.08 -4.69 29.50
N SER A 29 24.90 -5.88 30.01
CA SER A 29 25.10 -6.28 31.40
C SER A 29 25.59 -5.23 32.39
N SER A 30 24.93 -5.11 33.52
CA SER A 30 25.64 -4.95 34.79
C SER A 30 24.81 -5.53 35.94
N VAL A 31 25.37 -6.54 36.48
CA VAL A 31 25.16 -7.09 37.82
C VAL A 31 25.43 -5.99 38.81
N THR A 32 24.52 -5.77 39.75
CA THR A 32 24.86 -5.09 40.98
C THR A 32 24.33 -5.90 42.17
N ARG A 33 25.25 -6.64 42.76
CA ARG A 33 25.14 -7.12 44.13
C ARG A 33 25.16 -5.92 45.06
N ARG A 34 24.31 -5.89 46.05
CA ARG A 34 24.62 -5.22 47.32
C ARG A 34 24.17 -6.12 48.46
N ASN A 35 25.19 -6.40 49.25
CA ASN A 35 25.21 -7.10 50.49
C ASN A 35 24.69 -6.25 51.65
N LEU A 36 24.39 -7.03 52.71
CA LEU A 36 24.48 -6.73 54.12
C LEU A 36 23.41 -5.77 54.75
N VAL A 37 22.79 -6.27 55.79
CA VAL A 37 23.27 -6.03 57.17
C VAL A 37 22.46 -6.85 58.19
N HIS A 38 23.20 -7.43 59.12
CA HIS A 38 22.84 -8.04 60.37
C HIS A 38 21.86 -7.24 61.26
N SER A 39 21.07 -7.93 62.05
CA SER A 39 21.01 -7.81 63.53
C SER A 39 19.91 -8.79 64.04
N GLU A 40 20.29 -9.74 64.78
CA GLU A 40 20.32 -9.92 66.24
C GLU A 40 18.98 -10.33 66.88
N HIS A 41 19.08 -11.50 67.42
CA HIS A 41 18.55 -12.07 68.68
C HIS A 41 17.21 -11.55 69.24
N SER A 42 16.29 -12.47 69.36
CA SER A 42 15.54 -12.69 70.58
C SER A 42 15.07 -14.15 70.69
N SER A 43 15.69 -14.78 71.62
CA SER A 43 15.30 -16.09 72.17
C SER A 43 13.97 -16.00 72.87
N CYS A 44 12.98 -16.80 72.46
CA CYS A 44 11.84 -17.16 73.30
C CYS A 44 11.62 -18.65 73.21
N SER A 45 12.02 -19.27 74.28
CA SER A 45 11.76 -20.67 74.65
C SER A 45 10.28 -20.88 74.88
N CYS A 46 9.64 -21.71 74.03
CA CYS A 46 8.35 -22.29 74.38
C CYS A 46 8.31 -23.74 73.90
N ALA A 47 8.56 -24.63 74.84
CA ALA A 47 8.32 -26.05 74.70
C ALA A 47 6.82 -26.29 74.49
N ARG A 48 6.42 -26.66 73.28
CA ARG A 48 5.13 -27.29 73.03
C ARG A 48 5.29 -28.31 71.93
N THR A 49 5.02 -29.54 72.27
CA THR A 49 4.95 -30.79 71.52
C THR A 49 4.61 -30.53 70.05
N LYS A 50 5.62 -30.60 69.18
CA LYS A 50 5.42 -30.68 67.73
C LYS A 50 4.91 -32.08 67.36
N ARG A 51 3.62 -32.21 67.14
CA ARG A 51 3.12 -33.29 66.30
C ARG A 51 3.72 -33.08 64.94
N CYS A 52 4.69 -33.94 64.61
CA CYS A 52 5.15 -34.05 63.21
C CYS A 52 3.96 -34.53 62.41
N PHE A 53 3.34 -33.62 61.67
CA PHE A 53 2.51 -34.01 60.56
C PHE A 53 3.48 -34.61 59.51
N VAL A 54 3.60 -35.93 59.55
CA VAL A 54 4.20 -36.67 58.45
C VAL A 54 3.24 -36.52 57.29
N ASN A 55 3.59 -35.62 56.42
CA ASN A 55 2.88 -35.43 55.17
C ASN A 55 3.10 -36.74 54.37
N PRO A 56 2.08 -37.58 54.14
CA PRO A 56 2.26 -38.78 53.34
C PRO A 56 2.69 -38.29 51.95
N ARG A 57 3.94 -38.54 51.59
CA ARG A 57 4.40 -38.41 50.21
C ARG A 57 3.65 -39.48 49.41
N SER A 58 2.47 -39.12 48.92
CA SER A 58 1.76 -39.93 47.94
C SER A 58 2.63 -39.98 46.68
N GLY A 59 3.27 -41.04 46.42
CA GLY A 59 3.95 -41.32 45.16
C GLY A 59 2.90 -41.37 44.04
N PHE A 60 3.23 -40.82 42.88
CA PHE A 60 2.39 -40.93 41.67
C PHE A 60 2.21 -42.41 41.32
N THR A 61 0.98 -42.80 41.07
CA THR A 61 0.69 -44.12 40.52
C THR A 61 1.01 -44.18 39.04
N LEU A 62 1.45 -45.36 38.57
CA LEU A 62 1.75 -45.59 37.15
C LEU A 62 0.51 -45.26 36.27
N VAL A 63 -0.68 -45.50 36.77
CA VAL A 63 -1.96 -45.22 36.08
C VAL A 63 -2.19 -43.70 35.92
N GLU A 64 -1.91 -42.91 36.95
CA GLU A 64 -2.03 -41.44 36.86
C GLU A 64 -1.09 -40.86 35.78
N LEU A 65 0.15 -41.40 35.70
CA LEU A 65 1.10 -40.97 34.67
C LEU A 65 0.60 -41.33 33.27
N LEU A 66 0.07 -42.55 33.08
CA LEU A 66 -0.47 -42.99 31.80
C LEU A 66 -1.66 -42.11 31.34
N VAL A 67 -2.57 -41.81 32.27
CA VAL A 67 -3.74 -40.94 31.98
C VAL A 67 -3.27 -39.52 31.63
N ALA A 68 -2.31 -38.98 32.36
CA ALA A 68 -1.77 -37.66 32.08
C ALA A 68 -1.12 -37.57 30.68
N ILE A 69 -0.33 -38.58 30.29
CA ILE A 69 0.28 -38.66 28.95
C ILE A 69 -0.79 -38.81 27.88
N ALA A 70 -1.83 -39.61 28.10
CA ALA A 70 -2.92 -39.77 27.14
C ALA A 70 -3.68 -38.44 26.91
N ILE A 71 -4.02 -37.73 27.98
CA ILE A 71 -4.66 -36.41 27.88
C ILE A 71 -3.75 -35.42 27.16
N PHE A 72 -2.46 -35.39 27.52
CA PHE A 72 -1.50 -34.51 26.86
C PHE A 72 -1.37 -34.80 25.37
N ALA A 73 -1.34 -36.08 24.97
CA ALA A 73 -1.28 -36.48 23.57
C ALA A 73 -2.51 -35.99 22.77
N VAL A 74 -3.72 -36.14 23.37
CA VAL A 74 -4.96 -35.62 22.72
C VAL A 74 -4.94 -34.12 22.60
N LEU A 75 -4.56 -33.40 23.65
CA LEU A 75 -4.47 -31.92 23.63
C LEU A 75 -3.44 -31.45 22.61
N SER A 76 -2.29 -32.12 22.51
CA SER A 76 -1.25 -31.80 21.53
C SER A 76 -1.74 -32.04 20.10
N ALA A 77 -2.47 -33.10 19.83
CA ALA A 77 -3.03 -33.38 18.52
C ALA A 77 -4.10 -32.35 18.11
N LEU A 78 -4.93 -31.90 19.05
CA LEU A 78 -5.90 -30.84 18.81
C LEU A 78 -5.20 -29.51 18.57
N GLY A 79 -4.18 -29.17 19.36
CA GLY A 79 -3.37 -27.96 19.17
C GLY A 79 -2.72 -27.90 17.80
N TRP A 80 -2.19 -29.03 17.31
CA TRP A 80 -1.61 -29.11 15.97
C TRP A 80 -2.62 -28.81 14.86
N LYS A 81 -3.83 -29.34 14.96
CA LYS A 81 -4.90 -29.04 13.97
C LYS A 81 -5.27 -27.57 13.92
N VAL A 82 -5.37 -26.93 15.10
CA VAL A 82 -5.66 -25.47 15.15
C VAL A 82 -4.51 -24.68 14.54
N PHE A 83 -3.27 -25.06 14.82
CA PHE A 83 -2.10 -24.40 14.27
C PHE A 83 -2.02 -24.51 12.73
N ASP A 84 -2.24 -25.71 12.18
CA ASP A 84 -2.29 -25.94 10.74
C ASP A 84 -3.40 -25.10 10.06
N TYR A 85 -4.57 -25.02 10.70
CA TYR A 85 -5.65 -24.16 10.21
C TYR A 85 -5.25 -22.67 10.19
N LEU A 86 -4.62 -22.17 11.26
CA LEU A 86 -4.17 -20.78 11.35
C LEU A 86 -3.11 -20.44 10.28
N ILE A 87 -2.19 -21.36 9.98
CA ILE A 87 -1.20 -21.19 8.92
C ILE A 87 -1.91 -21.02 7.58
N LYS A 88 -2.84 -21.90 7.23
CA LYS A 88 -3.58 -21.84 5.97
C LYS A 88 -4.41 -20.55 5.83
N VAL A 89 -5.02 -20.09 6.92
CA VAL A 89 -5.74 -18.81 6.93
C VAL A 89 -4.77 -17.64 6.72
N LYS A 90 -3.61 -17.67 7.38
CA LYS A 90 -2.58 -16.63 7.21
C LYS A 90 -2.07 -16.57 5.77
N GLU A 91 -1.76 -17.72 5.16
CA GLU A 91 -1.30 -17.78 3.76
C GLU A 91 -2.30 -17.15 2.80
N ARG A 92 -3.59 -17.49 2.92
CA ARG A 92 -4.66 -16.89 2.11
C ARG A 92 -4.76 -15.38 2.31
N ASN A 93 -4.72 -14.92 3.56
CA ASN A 93 -4.81 -13.49 3.86
C ASN A 93 -3.61 -12.73 3.29
N THR A 94 -2.41 -13.30 3.39
CA THR A 94 -1.19 -12.67 2.84
C THR A 94 -1.29 -12.54 1.32
N GLU A 95 -1.80 -13.54 0.62
CA GLU A 95 -2.02 -13.47 -0.82
C GLU A 95 -3.04 -12.36 -1.20
N HIS A 96 -4.14 -12.26 -0.45
CA HIS A 96 -5.11 -11.18 -0.64
C HIS A 96 -4.52 -9.79 -0.37
N GLU A 97 -3.72 -9.64 0.67
CA GLU A 97 -3.05 -8.37 1.01
C GLU A 97 -2.08 -7.95 -0.09
N ILE A 98 -1.29 -8.88 -0.64
CA ILE A 98 -0.37 -8.59 -1.76
C ILE A 98 -1.14 -8.12 -2.98
N ASN A 99 -2.22 -8.80 -3.34
CA ASN A 99 -3.04 -8.43 -4.50
C ASN A 99 -3.70 -7.06 -4.34
N LEU A 100 -4.25 -6.77 -3.17
CA LEU A 100 -4.81 -5.46 -2.84
C LEU A 100 -3.75 -4.36 -2.86
N GLY A 101 -2.56 -4.65 -2.34
CA GLY A 101 -1.42 -3.75 -2.38
C GLY A 101 -1.03 -3.37 -3.81
N GLN A 102 -0.89 -4.35 -4.70
CA GLN A 102 -0.59 -4.12 -6.12
C GLN A 102 -1.67 -3.30 -6.82
N LEU A 103 -2.95 -3.60 -6.56
CA LEU A 103 -4.06 -2.84 -7.12
C LEU A 103 -4.07 -1.39 -6.63
N GLN A 104 -3.80 -1.17 -5.35
CA GLN A 104 -3.71 0.16 -4.76
C GLN A 104 -2.52 0.94 -5.32
N GLU A 105 -1.37 0.31 -5.50
CA GLU A 105 -0.19 0.92 -6.11
C GLU A 105 -0.47 1.34 -7.56
N ALA A 106 -1.12 0.46 -8.33
CA ALA A 106 -1.54 0.73 -9.70
C ALA A 106 -2.51 1.92 -9.76
N TYR A 107 -3.54 1.94 -8.89
CA TYR A 107 -4.47 3.07 -8.78
C TYR A 107 -3.76 4.38 -8.47
N GLN A 108 -2.87 4.38 -7.48
CA GLN A 108 -2.12 5.58 -7.08
C GLN A 108 -1.18 6.06 -8.19
N GLN A 109 -0.61 5.15 -8.96
CA GLN A 109 0.24 5.52 -10.10
C GLN A 109 -0.58 6.16 -11.21
N VAL A 110 -1.73 5.56 -11.58
CA VAL A 110 -2.65 6.13 -12.57
C VAL A 110 -3.19 7.49 -12.11
N LEU A 111 -3.57 7.61 -10.84
CA LEU A 111 -4.02 8.87 -10.25
C LEU A 111 -2.95 9.97 -10.37
N ARG A 112 -1.70 9.67 -9.99
CA ARG A 112 -0.59 10.63 -10.14
C ARG A 112 -0.39 11.06 -11.58
N ASP A 113 -0.41 10.12 -12.51
CA ASP A 113 -0.19 10.43 -13.92
C ASP A 113 -1.35 11.28 -14.49
N THR A 114 -2.59 10.98 -14.13
CA THR A 114 -3.77 11.70 -14.62
C THR A 114 -3.91 13.09 -14.02
N VAL A 115 -3.60 13.28 -12.75
CA VAL A 115 -3.58 14.61 -12.11
C VAL A 115 -2.50 15.52 -12.71
N GLN A 116 -1.41 14.93 -13.18
CA GLN A 116 -0.31 15.67 -13.83
C GLN A 116 -0.49 15.79 -15.36
N ALA A 117 -1.59 15.32 -15.92
CA ALA A 117 -1.84 15.43 -17.35
C ALA A 117 -1.91 16.89 -17.80
N VAL A 118 -1.23 17.22 -18.89
CA VAL A 118 -1.12 18.59 -19.43
C VAL A 118 -1.47 18.63 -20.93
N PRO A 119 -2.00 19.76 -21.40
CA PRO A 119 -2.42 19.94 -22.79
C PRO A 119 -1.22 20.20 -23.72
N LEU A 120 -0.21 19.35 -23.67
CA LEU A 120 0.99 19.46 -24.50
C LEU A 120 1.01 18.36 -25.56
N THR A 121 1.19 18.77 -26.82
CA THR A 121 1.42 17.83 -27.91
C THR A 121 2.80 17.21 -27.81
N ALA A 122 2.94 15.98 -28.26
CA ALA A 122 4.23 15.30 -28.34
C ALA A 122 4.63 15.12 -29.82
N ASN A 123 5.94 15.23 -30.10
CA ASN A 123 6.48 14.89 -31.40
C ASN A 123 7.30 13.61 -31.27
N ILE A 124 6.72 12.52 -31.73
CA ILE A 124 7.34 11.20 -31.69
C ILE A 124 7.51 10.69 -33.11
N LYS A 125 8.72 10.35 -33.52
CA LYS A 125 9.05 9.88 -34.86
C LYS A 125 8.62 10.88 -35.95
N SER A 126 8.77 12.20 -35.69
CA SER A 126 8.34 13.25 -36.60
C SER A 126 6.81 13.37 -36.83
N GLU A 127 6.03 12.69 -36.00
CA GLU A 127 4.58 12.80 -35.99
C GLU A 127 4.12 13.59 -34.75
N ILE A 128 3.35 14.65 -34.98
CA ILE A 128 2.77 15.47 -33.91
C ILE A 128 1.53 14.76 -33.38
N GLN A 129 1.67 14.18 -32.20
CA GLN A 129 0.60 13.47 -31.50
C GLN A 129 -0.18 14.41 -30.59
N PRO A 130 -1.51 14.26 -30.47
CA PRO A 130 -2.33 14.99 -29.53
C PRO A 130 -1.88 14.80 -28.07
N ALA A 131 -2.26 15.76 -27.21
CA ALA A 131 -1.97 15.72 -25.78
C ALA A 131 -2.47 14.42 -25.09
N LEU A 132 -3.63 13.92 -25.53
CA LEU A 132 -4.16 12.63 -25.13
C LEU A 132 -4.65 11.88 -26.38
N ILE A 133 -4.37 10.58 -26.43
CA ILE A 133 -4.83 9.66 -27.47
C ILE A 133 -5.46 8.45 -26.79
N LEU A 134 -6.67 8.13 -27.22
CA LEU A 134 -7.32 6.85 -26.99
C LEU A 134 -7.82 6.31 -28.31
N GLN A 135 -7.08 5.39 -28.91
CA GLN A 135 -7.42 4.77 -30.19
C GLN A 135 -6.85 3.35 -30.25
N ASN A 136 -7.62 2.42 -30.78
CA ASN A 136 -7.18 1.02 -31.01
C ASN A 136 -6.59 0.34 -29.75
N GLY A 137 -7.17 0.59 -28.57
CA GLY A 137 -6.67 0.06 -27.31
C GLY A 137 -5.40 0.72 -26.77
N ARG A 138 -4.86 1.72 -27.48
CA ARG A 138 -3.73 2.52 -27.04
C ARG A 138 -4.23 3.74 -26.27
N PHE A 139 -3.81 3.89 -25.04
CA PHE A 139 -4.10 5.03 -24.18
C PHE A 139 -2.81 5.71 -23.79
N SER A 140 -2.60 6.94 -24.27
CA SER A 140 -1.38 7.69 -23.96
C SER A 140 -1.67 9.18 -23.85
N PHE A 141 -0.92 9.88 -22.97
CA PHE A 141 -1.05 11.31 -22.75
C PHE A 141 0.25 11.95 -22.27
N SER A 142 0.34 13.25 -22.45
CA SER A 142 1.46 14.06 -21.97
C SER A 142 1.19 14.49 -20.53
N LYS A 143 2.20 14.42 -19.69
CA LYS A 143 2.14 14.88 -18.30
C LYS A 143 3.38 15.66 -17.92
N THR A 144 3.28 16.44 -16.86
CA THR A 144 4.38 17.19 -16.24
C THR A 144 4.69 16.67 -14.85
N GLY A 145 5.57 17.31 -14.12
CA GLY A 145 5.87 17.00 -12.72
C GLY A 145 7.08 16.09 -12.51
N VAL A 146 7.88 15.88 -13.55
CA VAL A 146 9.22 15.28 -13.38
C VAL A 146 10.14 16.27 -12.69
N THR A 147 10.76 15.87 -11.61
CA THR A 147 11.69 16.72 -10.85
C THR A 147 13.13 16.40 -11.26
N ASP A 148 13.95 17.44 -11.41
CA ASP A 148 15.39 17.37 -11.67
C ASP A 148 16.16 18.03 -10.51
N PRO A 149 16.25 17.38 -9.34
CA PRO A 149 16.88 17.96 -8.16
C PRO A 149 18.39 18.18 -8.31
N LEU A 150 19.01 17.46 -9.24
CA LEU A 150 20.45 17.55 -9.53
C LEU A 150 20.76 18.48 -10.72
N GLN A 151 19.75 19.13 -11.28
CA GLN A 151 19.88 20.05 -12.44
C GLN A 151 20.63 19.41 -13.63
N GLN A 152 20.30 18.17 -13.94
CA GLN A 152 20.88 17.40 -15.06
C GLN A 152 20.26 17.75 -16.43
N GLY A 153 19.33 18.70 -16.47
CA GLY A 153 18.62 19.09 -17.67
C GLY A 153 17.52 18.11 -18.08
N ILE A 154 16.94 17.37 -17.13
CA ILE A 154 15.82 16.48 -17.36
C ILE A 154 14.58 17.34 -17.66
N SER A 155 13.88 17.00 -18.76
CA SER A 155 12.61 17.67 -19.10
C SER A 155 11.58 17.45 -18.00
N PRO A 156 10.86 18.51 -17.57
CA PRO A 156 9.75 18.35 -16.62
C PRO A 156 8.56 17.60 -17.21
N ASP A 157 8.50 17.50 -18.54
CA ASP A 157 7.39 16.93 -19.28
C ASP A 157 7.77 15.60 -19.90
N GLU A 158 6.91 14.61 -19.72
CA GLU A 158 7.06 13.27 -20.26
C GLU A 158 5.75 12.77 -20.86
N ARG A 159 5.81 11.73 -21.67
CA ARG A 159 4.63 11.06 -22.18
C ARG A 159 4.50 9.68 -21.57
N VAL A 160 3.30 9.33 -21.15
CA VAL A 160 2.95 8.04 -20.59
C VAL A 160 1.99 7.31 -21.51
N GLU A 161 2.18 6.02 -21.67
CA GLU A 161 1.29 5.14 -22.40
C GLU A 161 0.96 3.91 -21.56
N TYR A 162 -0.31 3.55 -21.52
CA TYR A 162 -0.80 2.33 -20.89
C TYR A 162 -1.09 1.31 -21.97
N GLN A 163 -0.44 0.16 -21.88
CA GLN A 163 -0.56 -0.92 -22.85
C GLN A 163 -0.99 -2.19 -22.12
N TYR A 164 -2.16 -2.69 -22.49
CA TYR A 164 -2.63 -4.00 -22.04
C TYR A 164 -2.17 -5.09 -23.00
N ARG A 165 -1.59 -6.16 -22.48
CA ARG A 165 -1.21 -7.34 -23.22
C ARG A 165 -2.04 -8.52 -22.72
N ALA A 166 -3.00 -8.92 -23.53
CA ALA A 166 -3.94 -9.98 -23.18
C ALA A 166 -3.26 -11.37 -23.10
N ASP A 167 -2.23 -11.60 -23.91
CA ASP A 167 -1.42 -12.81 -23.93
C ASP A 167 -0.66 -13.04 -22.61
N GLU A 168 -0.17 -11.96 -22.01
CA GLU A 168 0.54 -11.99 -20.74
C GLU A 168 -0.36 -11.73 -19.53
N LYS A 169 -1.61 -11.29 -19.74
CA LYS A 169 -2.53 -10.78 -18.72
C LYS A 169 -1.90 -9.68 -17.85
N LYS A 170 -1.17 -8.76 -18.50
CA LYS A 170 -0.46 -7.68 -17.83
C LYS A 170 -0.80 -6.34 -18.41
N LEU A 171 -0.90 -5.35 -17.51
CA LEU A 171 -0.97 -3.93 -17.86
C LEU A 171 0.41 -3.32 -17.69
N TYR A 172 0.94 -2.79 -18.78
CA TYR A 172 2.22 -2.11 -18.80
C TYR A 172 2.06 -0.61 -18.80
N ARG A 173 2.96 0.08 -18.10
CA ARG A 173 3.15 1.51 -18.17
C ARG A 173 4.46 1.78 -18.90
N LEU A 174 4.36 2.46 -20.02
CA LEU A 174 5.48 2.88 -20.87
C LEU A 174 5.70 4.39 -20.64
N LYS A 175 6.93 4.78 -20.37
CA LYS A 175 7.31 6.15 -20.12
C LYS A 175 8.32 6.63 -21.15
N TYR A 176 7.98 7.70 -21.85
CA TYR A 176 8.85 8.42 -22.79
C TYR A 176 9.36 9.67 -22.09
N ARG A 177 10.67 9.77 -21.88
CA ARG A 177 11.29 10.84 -21.09
C ARG A 177 11.16 12.22 -21.71
N HIS A 178 10.97 12.27 -23.02
CA HIS A 178 10.87 13.54 -23.76
C HIS A 178 9.61 13.56 -24.62
N LEU A 179 8.93 14.71 -24.65
CA LEU A 179 7.81 14.93 -25.59
C LEU A 179 8.28 15.01 -27.04
N ASN A 180 9.52 15.41 -27.27
CA ASN A 180 10.13 15.50 -28.59
C ASN A 180 11.20 14.42 -28.71
N SER A 181 10.85 13.33 -29.36
CA SER A 181 11.76 12.19 -29.58
C SER A 181 11.90 11.86 -31.06
N THR A 182 13.12 11.65 -31.50
CA THR A 182 13.42 11.20 -32.89
C THR A 182 12.99 9.75 -33.17
N GLY A 183 12.43 9.07 -32.16
CA GLY A 183 11.94 7.70 -32.25
C GLY A 183 13.03 6.64 -32.09
N ARG A 184 14.27 7.02 -31.81
CA ARG A 184 15.36 6.10 -31.48
C ARG A 184 15.35 5.67 -30.01
N GLU A 185 14.74 6.49 -29.16
CA GLU A 185 14.62 6.20 -27.73
C GLU A 185 13.53 5.15 -27.49
N GLN A 186 13.89 4.10 -26.80
CA GLN A 186 12.94 3.09 -26.32
C GLN A 186 12.28 3.63 -25.05
N PRO A 187 10.95 3.48 -24.88
CA PRO A 187 10.29 3.86 -23.65
C PRO A 187 10.73 2.97 -22.49
N GLU A 188 10.80 3.53 -21.30
CA GLU A 188 10.92 2.76 -20.08
C GLU A 188 9.62 2.00 -19.83
N SER A 189 9.68 0.67 -19.83
CA SER A 189 8.52 -0.20 -19.61
C SER A 189 8.54 -0.76 -18.20
N SER A 190 7.44 -0.62 -17.49
CA SER A 190 7.22 -1.24 -16.18
C SER A 190 5.88 -1.97 -16.16
N VAL A 191 5.83 -3.11 -15.49
CA VAL A 191 4.57 -3.80 -15.22
C VAL A 191 3.84 -3.02 -14.15
N LEU A 192 2.66 -2.53 -14.46
CA LEU A 192 1.80 -1.80 -13.53
C LEU A 192 0.91 -2.74 -12.73
N LEU A 193 0.34 -3.75 -13.41
CA LEU A 193 -0.55 -4.70 -12.79
C LEU A 193 -0.45 -6.05 -13.52
N SER A 194 -0.44 -7.13 -12.76
CA SER A 194 -0.46 -8.51 -13.27
C SER A 194 -1.84 -9.14 -13.08
N GLU A 195 -2.08 -10.26 -13.79
CA GLU A 195 -3.33 -11.02 -13.70
C GLU A 195 -4.57 -10.20 -14.07
N VAL A 196 -4.41 -9.32 -15.05
CA VAL A 196 -5.49 -8.52 -15.65
C VAL A 196 -6.18 -9.32 -16.73
N ASP A 197 -7.46 -9.62 -16.55
CA ASP A 197 -8.27 -10.36 -17.52
C ASP A 197 -8.88 -9.46 -18.58
N GLN A 198 -9.27 -8.22 -18.19
CA GLN A 198 -9.83 -7.22 -19.08
C GLN A 198 -9.34 -5.83 -18.70
N PHE A 199 -9.11 -4.99 -19.68
CA PHE A 199 -8.75 -3.59 -19.51
C PHE A 199 -9.40 -2.75 -20.62
N GLU A 200 -10.19 -1.77 -20.22
CA GLU A 200 -10.87 -0.85 -21.12
C GLU A 200 -10.73 0.58 -20.57
N VAL A 201 -10.44 1.52 -21.45
CA VAL A 201 -10.42 2.95 -21.14
C VAL A 201 -11.55 3.63 -21.89
N ILE A 202 -12.27 4.49 -21.20
CA ILE A 202 -13.38 5.29 -21.73
C ILE A 202 -13.10 6.76 -21.39
N VAL A 203 -13.27 7.61 -22.38
CA VAL A 203 -13.15 9.07 -22.22
C VAL A 203 -14.50 9.65 -21.86
N LEU A 204 -14.50 10.62 -20.93
CA LEU A 204 -15.68 11.36 -20.47
C LEU A 204 -15.60 12.81 -20.97
N ASN A 205 -16.49 13.20 -21.96
CA ASN A 205 -16.46 14.57 -22.52
C ASN A 205 -17.78 15.01 -23.23
N PRO A 206 -18.85 15.41 -22.58
CA PRO A 206 -19.42 14.91 -21.33
C PRO A 206 -19.89 13.46 -21.44
N ASN A 207 -20.16 12.98 -22.65
CA ASN A 207 -20.59 11.62 -22.91
C ASN A 207 -19.40 10.65 -22.90
N GLU A 208 -19.69 9.38 -22.72
CA GLU A 208 -18.72 8.31 -22.83
C GLU A 208 -18.29 8.11 -24.30
N ALA A 209 -16.98 8.01 -24.53
CA ALA A 209 -16.42 7.73 -25.84
C ALA A 209 -15.24 6.74 -25.70
N THR A 210 -15.12 5.84 -26.65
CA THR A 210 -14.05 4.83 -26.72
C THR A 210 -12.87 5.28 -27.57
N SER A 211 -12.92 6.51 -28.08
CA SER A 211 -11.85 7.12 -28.86
C SER A 211 -11.67 8.58 -28.53
N TRP A 212 -10.43 9.07 -28.59
CA TRP A 212 -10.06 10.47 -28.41
C TRP A 212 -8.76 10.76 -29.18
N PRO A 213 -8.60 11.92 -29.88
CA PRO A 213 -9.62 12.93 -30.14
C PRO A 213 -10.82 12.38 -30.94
N ASP A 214 -11.94 13.12 -30.91
CA ASP A 214 -13.11 12.77 -31.68
C ASP A 214 -12.76 12.63 -33.17
N ALA A 215 -13.42 11.71 -33.88
CA ALA A 215 -13.17 11.45 -35.29
C ALA A 215 -13.38 12.70 -36.19
N GLN A 216 -14.16 13.69 -35.72
CA GLN A 216 -14.42 14.93 -36.39
C GLN A 216 -13.45 16.08 -36.02
N ALA A 217 -12.49 15.81 -35.09
CA ALA A 217 -11.52 16.81 -34.70
C ALA A 217 -10.57 17.11 -35.87
N ASP A 218 -10.41 18.39 -36.15
CA ASP A 218 -9.41 18.86 -37.12
C ASP A 218 -8.00 18.69 -36.51
N LEU A 219 -7.36 17.59 -36.84
CA LEU A 219 -6.01 17.27 -36.38
C LEU A 219 -4.92 18.15 -37.02
N MET A 220 -5.27 19.06 -37.98
CA MET A 220 -4.37 20.08 -38.46
C MET A 220 -4.32 21.28 -37.50
N ASN A 221 -5.37 21.45 -36.70
CA ASN A 221 -5.44 22.56 -35.73
C ASN A 221 -4.70 22.18 -34.43
N VAL A 222 -3.66 22.95 -34.08
CA VAL A 222 -2.84 22.75 -32.88
C VAL A 222 -3.69 22.78 -31.60
N THR A 223 -4.66 23.70 -31.54
CA THR A 223 -5.56 23.82 -30.37
C THR A 223 -6.41 22.59 -30.16
N GLN A 224 -6.87 21.93 -31.22
CA GLN A 224 -7.61 20.68 -31.13
C GLN A 224 -6.74 19.52 -30.60
N LYS A 225 -5.46 19.51 -31.00
CA LYS A 225 -4.50 18.51 -30.50
C LYS A 225 -4.15 18.70 -29.00
N GLN A 226 -4.28 19.92 -28.51
CA GLN A 226 -3.99 20.24 -27.11
C GLN A 226 -5.16 19.98 -26.16
N ARG A 227 -6.35 19.68 -26.69
CA ARG A 227 -7.51 19.43 -25.84
C ARG A 227 -7.38 18.14 -25.04
N LEU A 228 -7.78 18.21 -23.79
CA LEU A 228 -7.99 17.08 -22.92
C LEU A 228 -9.49 16.86 -22.72
N PRO A 229 -9.95 15.63 -22.56
CA PRO A 229 -11.31 15.34 -22.13
C PRO A 229 -11.49 15.77 -20.67
N LYS A 230 -12.74 15.84 -20.19
CA LYS A 230 -13.05 16.22 -18.80
C LYS A 230 -12.62 15.14 -17.80
N GLY A 231 -12.58 13.91 -18.24
CA GLY A 231 -12.14 12.80 -17.40
C GLY A 231 -11.93 11.52 -18.20
N ILE A 232 -11.47 10.53 -17.52
CA ILE A 232 -11.33 9.16 -18.02
C ILE A 232 -11.92 8.18 -17.02
N LYS A 233 -12.49 7.12 -17.56
CA LYS A 233 -12.97 5.97 -16.81
C LYS A 233 -12.16 4.76 -17.25
N ILE A 234 -11.61 4.05 -16.30
CA ILE A 234 -10.86 2.81 -16.53
C ILE A 234 -11.65 1.67 -15.92
N LYS A 235 -12.03 0.71 -16.74
CA LYS A 235 -12.62 -0.54 -16.32
C LYS A 235 -11.57 -1.63 -16.43
N LEU A 236 -11.37 -2.38 -15.37
CA LEU A 236 -10.44 -3.49 -15.35
C LEU A 236 -11.01 -4.66 -14.56
N THR A 237 -10.69 -5.86 -15.00
CA THR A 237 -11.00 -7.10 -14.28
C THR A 237 -9.68 -7.76 -13.90
N VAL A 238 -9.50 -8.02 -12.62
CA VAL A 238 -8.31 -8.66 -12.06
C VAL A 238 -8.77 -9.86 -11.25
N LYS A 239 -8.31 -11.07 -11.59
CA LYS A 239 -8.72 -12.31 -10.94
C LYS A 239 -10.24 -12.43 -10.81
N ASP A 240 -10.95 -12.22 -11.92
CA ASP A 240 -12.41 -12.27 -12.01
C ASP A 240 -13.15 -11.19 -11.19
N VAL A 241 -12.47 -10.23 -10.57
CA VAL A 241 -13.08 -9.11 -9.85
C VAL A 241 -13.03 -7.85 -10.72
N ALA A 242 -14.20 -7.26 -10.96
CA ALA A 242 -14.31 -6.03 -11.75
C ALA A 242 -14.09 -4.78 -10.90
N TYR A 243 -13.28 -3.86 -11.41
CA TYR A 243 -13.01 -2.55 -10.82
C TYR A 243 -13.31 -1.45 -11.82
N GLU A 244 -13.77 -0.32 -11.32
CA GLU A 244 -14.00 0.89 -12.10
C GLU A 244 -13.32 2.08 -11.42
N TRP A 245 -12.46 2.78 -12.16
CA TRP A 245 -11.75 3.97 -11.69
C TRP A 245 -12.14 5.15 -12.55
N ILE A 246 -12.48 6.27 -11.91
CA ILE A 246 -12.85 7.50 -12.58
C ILE A 246 -11.89 8.60 -12.14
N PHE A 247 -11.26 9.25 -13.12
CA PHE A 247 -10.33 10.36 -12.90
C PHE A 247 -10.79 11.60 -13.65
N SER A 248 -10.77 12.74 -12.98
CA SER A 248 -10.96 14.05 -13.61
C SER A 248 -9.64 14.54 -14.17
N LEU A 249 -9.67 15.12 -15.37
CA LEU A 249 -8.52 15.74 -16.01
C LEU A 249 -8.60 17.26 -15.92
N LEU A 250 -7.50 17.92 -16.25
CA LEU A 250 -7.45 19.38 -16.35
C LEU A 250 -8.47 19.89 -17.37
N ASN A 251 -9.29 20.84 -16.97
CA ASN A 251 -10.21 21.49 -17.90
C ASN A 251 -9.45 22.36 -18.90
N THR A 252 -9.59 22.04 -20.19
CA THR A 252 -8.96 22.76 -21.30
C THR A 252 -9.96 23.54 -22.17
N ASP A 253 -11.19 23.73 -21.71
CA ASP A 253 -12.23 24.48 -22.46
C ASP A 253 -11.81 25.91 -22.76
N TYR A 254 -10.93 26.52 -21.95
CA TYR A 254 -10.37 27.85 -22.18
C TYR A 254 -9.57 27.98 -23.49
N LEU A 255 -9.03 26.85 -24.00
CA LEU A 255 -8.31 26.83 -25.27
C LEU A 255 -9.24 27.09 -26.47
N GLN A 256 -10.56 26.90 -26.31
CA GLN A 256 -11.55 27.16 -27.37
C GLN A 256 -11.93 28.64 -27.47
N SER A 257 -11.92 29.37 -26.35
CA SER A 257 -12.39 30.77 -26.32
C SER A 257 -11.46 31.75 -27.06
N LYS A 258 -10.21 31.37 -27.33
CA LYS A 258 -9.20 32.22 -27.93
C LYS A 258 -9.33 32.33 -29.47
N ASN A 259 -10.14 31.49 -30.11
CA ASN A 259 -10.30 31.46 -31.57
C ASN A 259 -11.56 32.17 -32.07
N ASN A 260 -12.33 32.81 -31.16
CA ASN A 260 -13.57 33.55 -31.51
C ASN A 260 -13.45 35.07 -31.42
N ASN A 261 -12.22 35.62 -31.41
CA ASN A 261 -11.96 37.08 -31.50
C ASN A 261 -11.12 37.42 -32.72
#